data_376b1201e3e4059c7e555751d73b30c4
#
_entry.id   376b1201e3e4059c7e555751d73b30c4
#
_cell.length_a   1.000
_cell.length_b   1.000
_cell.length_c   1.000
_cell.angle_alpha   90.00
_cell.angle_beta   90.00
_cell.angle_gamma   90.00
#
_symmetry.space_group_name_H-M   'P 1'
#
loop_
_entity.id
_entity.type
_entity.pdbx_description
1 polymer ?
#
loop_
_entity_poly.entity_id
_entity_poly.type
_entity_poly.pdbx_seq_one_letter_code
_entity_poly.pdbx_strand_id
1 'polypeptide(L)'
;KDIAEMTAYHSLNYLRNKLNLDHEFMKGWEDALIAGEEIYYVGVVNGEPLLERVNPLYFTYDKSPDVEFVEDGDWCLRRMSMAPSEIYDRFYDKLSENQLDQLLTLVHGQGFSSNRPDQVNYSQVVYKDRLISTTDPDDSFMGQLINVWHACWKSYKKIGFLTKTDEAGNIITDTVDETYKAIDGEQIEWDWVIEVWEGYRIGNDIYVAIQPVEY
;
A
#
# COMPACT_ATOMS: atom_id res chain seq x y z
N LYS A 1 -8.23 -19.26 -32.00
CA LYS A 1 -7.92 -18.45 -30.81
C LYS A 1 -8.54 -17.08 -31.02
N ASP A 2 -9.28 -16.61 -30.01
CA ASP A 2 -9.89 -15.28 -30.03
C ASP A 2 -8.80 -14.20 -29.97
N ILE A 3 -9.02 -13.06 -30.64
CA ILE A 3 -8.09 -11.93 -30.66
C ILE A 3 -7.85 -11.44 -29.21
N ALA A 4 -8.88 -11.41 -28.38
CA ALA A 4 -8.79 -11.05 -26.97
C ALA A 4 -7.85 -11.99 -26.19
N GLU A 5 -7.95 -13.30 -26.39
CA GLU A 5 -7.09 -14.31 -25.78
C GLU A 5 -5.61 -14.13 -26.18
N MET A 6 -5.37 -13.87 -27.48
CA MET A 6 -4.01 -13.62 -27.97
C MET A 6 -3.42 -12.33 -27.38
N THR A 7 -4.22 -11.27 -27.31
CA THR A 7 -3.78 -9.99 -26.71
C THR A 7 -3.45 -10.16 -25.24
N ALA A 8 -4.31 -10.84 -24.48
CA ALA A 8 -4.07 -11.13 -23.05
C ALA A 8 -2.78 -11.94 -22.85
N TYR A 9 -2.56 -12.97 -23.67
CA TYR A 9 -1.35 -13.79 -23.60
C TYR A 9 -0.08 -12.98 -23.87
N HIS A 10 -0.09 -12.12 -24.90
CA HIS A 10 1.06 -11.26 -25.21
C HIS A 10 1.30 -10.22 -24.12
N SER A 11 0.25 -9.64 -23.56
CA SER A 11 0.35 -8.69 -22.45
C SER A 11 0.93 -9.35 -21.20
N LEU A 12 0.49 -10.54 -20.83
CA LEU A 12 1.03 -11.29 -19.70
C LEU A 12 2.52 -11.65 -19.90
N ASN A 13 2.91 -12.08 -21.08
CA ASN A 13 4.31 -12.36 -21.40
C ASN A 13 5.18 -11.10 -21.33
N TYR A 14 4.66 -9.97 -21.79
CA TYR A 14 5.34 -8.68 -21.68
C TYR A 14 5.55 -8.30 -20.21
N LEU A 15 4.49 -8.38 -19.39
CA LEU A 15 4.56 -8.07 -17.96
C LEU A 15 5.51 -9.02 -17.21
N ARG A 16 5.50 -10.31 -17.51
CA ARG A 16 6.43 -11.28 -16.94
C ARG A 16 7.88 -10.87 -17.14
N ASN A 17 8.21 -10.45 -18.35
CA ASN A 17 9.56 -10.00 -18.67
C ASN A 17 9.89 -8.62 -18.07
N LYS A 18 8.93 -7.66 -18.16
CA LYS A 18 9.11 -6.30 -17.64
C LYS A 18 9.32 -6.27 -16.13
N LEU A 19 8.52 -7.05 -15.40
CA LEU A 19 8.56 -7.13 -13.94
C LEU A 19 9.57 -8.19 -13.43
N ASN A 20 10.24 -8.90 -14.34
CA ASN A 20 11.18 -9.98 -13.98
C ASN A 20 10.59 -11.00 -12.99
N LEU A 21 9.33 -11.41 -13.26
CA LEU A 21 8.55 -12.23 -12.31
C LEU A 21 9.24 -13.51 -11.88
N ASP A 22 9.96 -14.17 -12.79
CA ASP A 22 10.68 -15.41 -12.47
C ASP A 22 11.73 -15.22 -11.36
N HIS A 23 12.38 -14.06 -11.36
CA HIS A 23 13.36 -13.72 -10.34
C HIS A 23 12.69 -13.36 -9.01
N GLU A 24 11.62 -12.59 -9.05
CA GLU A 24 10.87 -12.22 -7.84
C GLU A 24 10.25 -13.46 -7.18
N PHE A 25 9.69 -14.38 -7.95
CA PHE A 25 9.16 -15.65 -7.43
C PHE A 25 10.26 -16.56 -6.88
N MET A 26 11.43 -16.60 -7.50
CA MET A 26 12.56 -17.37 -6.95
C MET A 26 12.97 -16.85 -5.57
N LYS A 27 13.04 -15.53 -5.40
CA LYS A 27 13.34 -14.91 -4.11
C LYS A 27 12.23 -15.11 -3.08
N GLY A 28 10.96 -15.06 -3.50
CA GLY A 28 9.82 -15.36 -2.63
C GLY A 28 9.86 -16.80 -2.14
N TRP A 29 10.21 -17.73 -3.01
CA TRP A 29 10.42 -19.11 -2.64
C TRP A 29 11.55 -19.30 -1.61
N GLU A 30 12.64 -18.55 -1.73
CA GLU A 30 13.69 -18.52 -0.71
C GLU A 30 13.15 -18.02 0.64
N ASP A 31 12.32 -16.98 0.64
CA ASP A 31 11.69 -16.47 1.87
C ASP A 31 10.77 -17.53 2.49
N ALA A 32 9.97 -18.23 1.69
CA ALA A 32 9.11 -19.30 2.16
C ALA A 32 9.91 -20.43 2.83
N LEU A 33 11.07 -20.77 2.28
CA LEU A 33 11.95 -21.80 2.86
C LEU A 33 12.62 -21.35 4.16
N ILE A 34 12.92 -20.06 4.30
CA ILE A 34 13.66 -19.52 5.46
C ILE A 34 12.69 -19.05 6.56
N ALA A 35 11.66 -18.29 6.20
CA ALA A 35 10.74 -17.66 7.14
C ALA A 35 9.40 -18.39 7.27
N GLY A 36 9.10 -19.33 6.36
CA GLY A 36 7.81 -20.01 6.31
C GLY A 36 6.69 -19.22 5.65
N GLU A 37 6.99 -18.02 5.16
CA GLU A 37 6.00 -17.11 4.57
C GLU A 37 6.52 -16.57 3.24
N GLU A 38 5.65 -16.48 2.24
CA GLU A 38 5.90 -15.88 0.92
C GLU A 38 4.87 -14.78 0.67
N ILE A 39 5.33 -13.53 0.52
CA ILE A 39 4.44 -12.36 0.50
C ILE A 39 4.78 -11.49 -0.71
N TYR A 40 3.75 -11.12 -1.46
CA TYR A 40 3.86 -10.20 -2.59
C TYR A 40 2.90 -9.03 -2.45
N TYR A 41 3.35 -7.88 -2.88
CA TYR A 41 2.50 -6.72 -3.10
C TYR A 41 2.23 -6.59 -4.60
N VAL A 42 0.96 -6.53 -4.95
CA VAL A 42 0.48 -6.28 -6.31
C VAL A 42 -0.27 -4.97 -6.30
N GLY A 43 0.07 -4.07 -7.20
CA GLY A 43 -0.55 -2.76 -7.25
C GLY A 43 -0.27 -2.04 -8.56
N VAL A 44 -0.73 -0.79 -8.61
CA VAL A 44 -0.48 0.12 -9.73
C VAL A 44 0.19 1.38 -9.18
N VAL A 45 1.35 1.72 -9.70
CA VAL A 45 2.08 2.94 -9.35
C VAL A 45 2.28 3.78 -10.60
N ASN A 46 1.80 5.02 -10.58
CA ASN A 46 1.86 5.94 -11.71
C ASN A 46 1.28 5.34 -13.02
N GLY A 47 0.20 4.55 -12.92
CA GLY A 47 -0.45 3.92 -14.05
C GLY A 47 0.23 2.66 -14.57
N GLU A 48 1.33 2.22 -13.94
CA GLU A 48 2.03 0.99 -14.32
C GLU A 48 1.81 -0.12 -13.29
N PRO A 49 1.56 -1.37 -13.74
CA PRO A 49 1.44 -2.50 -12.84
C PRO A 49 2.78 -2.79 -12.15
N LEU A 50 2.71 -3.06 -10.87
CA LEU A 50 3.84 -3.39 -10.02
C LEU A 50 3.56 -4.73 -9.32
N LEU A 51 4.56 -5.62 -9.31
CA LEU A 51 4.62 -6.76 -8.42
C LEU A 51 5.97 -6.69 -7.68
N GLU A 52 5.91 -6.70 -6.38
CA GLU A 52 7.08 -6.53 -5.53
C GLU A 52 7.07 -7.59 -4.43
N ARG A 53 8.18 -8.30 -4.27
CA ARG A 53 8.37 -9.22 -3.15
C ARG A 53 8.47 -8.43 -1.84
N VAL A 54 7.70 -8.81 -0.86
CA VAL A 54 7.73 -8.22 0.47
C VAL A 54 8.53 -9.12 1.41
N ASN A 55 9.59 -8.57 2.00
CA ASN A 55 10.39 -9.33 2.96
C ASN A 55 9.57 -9.59 4.24
N PRO A 56 9.37 -10.85 4.66
CA PRO A 56 8.57 -11.21 5.83
C PRO A 56 9.03 -10.54 7.14
N LEU A 57 10.32 -10.19 7.25
CA LEU A 57 10.86 -9.49 8.42
C LEU A 57 10.33 -8.06 8.59
N TYR A 58 9.83 -7.46 7.51
CA TYR A 58 9.30 -6.10 7.48
C TYR A 58 7.80 -6.05 7.22
N PHE A 59 7.15 -7.20 7.37
CA PHE A 59 5.72 -7.35 7.18
C PHE A 59 5.07 -7.93 8.43
N THR A 60 3.93 -7.41 8.77
CA THR A 60 3.08 -7.95 9.83
C THR A 60 1.62 -7.82 9.42
N TYR A 61 0.82 -8.76 9.85
CA TYR A 61 -0.61 -8.81 9.56
C TYR A 61 -1.37 -9.38 10.76
N ASP A 62 -2.67 -9.40 10.68
CA ASP A 62 -3.51 -10.01 11.70
C ASP A 62 -3.25 -11.52 11.75
N LYS A 63 -2.54 -11.97 12.78
CA LYS A 63 -2.18 -13.38 13.02
C LYS A 63 -3.15 -14.03 14.01
N SER A 64 -4.44 -13.73 13.91
CA SER A 64 -5.47 -14.44 14.67
C SER A 64 -5.49 -15.93 14.30
N PRO A 65 -5.89 -16.84 15.22
CA PRO A 65 -5.82 -18.29 14.98
C PRO A 65 -6.60 -18.80 13.76
N ASP A 66 -7.59 -18.03 13.33
CA ASP A 66 -8.47 -18.38 12.20
C ASP A 66 -8.00 -17.77 10.87
N VAL A 67 -6.88 -17.01 10.87
CA VAL A 67 -6.32 -16.33 9.70
C VAL A 67 -5.25 -17.23 9.09
N GLU A 68 -5.52 -17.78 7.91
CA GLU A 68 -4.58 -18.59 7.15
C GLU A 68 -3.78 -17.76 6.13
N PHE A 69 -4.47 -16.84 5.44
CA PHE A 69 -3.87 -15.94 4.46
C PHE A 69 -4.01 -14.49 4.88
N VAL A 70 -3.15 -13.63 4.34
CA VAL A 70 -3.19 -12.18 4.63
C VAL A 70 -4.56 -11.57 4.31
N GLU A 71 -5.22 -12.06 3.26
CA GLU A 71 -6.54 -11.62 2.82
C GLU A 71 -7.66 -11.95 3.83
N ASP A 72 -7.47 -12.96 4.66
CA ASP A 72 -8.46 -13.35 5.68
C ASP A 72 -8.40 -12.41 6.89
N GLY A 73 -7.22 -11.82 7.15
CA GLY A 73 -7.01 -10.89 8.25
C GLY A 73 -7.68 -9.53 8.05
N ASP A 74 -7.84 -8.77 9.14
CA ASP A 74 -8.46 -7.46 9.14
C ASP A 74 -7.50 -6.34 8.75
N TRP A 75 -6.19 -6.54 8.92
CA TRP A 75 -5.18 -5.55 8.60
C TRP A 75 -3.82 -6.18 8.27
N CYS A 76 -3.05 -5.45 7.49
CA CYS A 76 -1.63 -5.74 7.29
C CYS A 76 -0.80 -4.45 7.26
N LEU A 77 0.47 -4.57 7.59
CA LEU A 77 1.42 -3.48 7.69
C LEU A 77 2.76 -3.88 7.08
N ARG A 78 3.22 -3.10 6.13
CA ARG A 78 4.52 -3.25 5.47
C ARG A 78 5.43 -2.07 5.79
N ARG A 79 6.66 -2.35 6.17
CA ARG A 79 7.69 -1.33 6.36
C ARG A 79 8.63 -1.31 5.16
N MET A 80 8.88 -0.13 4.63
CA MET A 80 9.80 0.13 3.54
C MET A 80 10.81 1.19 3.97
N SER A 81 12.01 1.16 3.38
CA SER A 81 13.01 2.22 3.54
C SER A 81 13.23 2.84 2.18
N MET A 82 12.85 4.10 2.01
CA MET A 82 12.84 4.81 0.74
C MET A 82 13.75 6.02 0.79
N ALA A 83 14.40 6.33 -0.33
CA ALA A 83 15.13 7.59 -0.47
C ALA A 83 14.15 8.77 -0.53
N PRO A 84 14.55 9.98 -0.06
CA PRO A 84 13.69 11.17 -0.13
C PRO A 84 13.21 11.49 -1.54
N SER A 85 14.06 11.30 -2.56
CA SER A 85 13.71 11.47 -3.97
C SER A 85 12.62 10.50 -4.42
N GLU A 86 12.71 9.23 -3.99
CA GLU A 86 11.72 8.20 -4.31
C GLU A 86 10.37 8.51 -3.63
N ILE A 87 10.41 9.01 -2.37
CA ILE A 87 9.19 9.45 -1.67
C ILE A 87 8.54 10.62 -2.42
N TYR A 88 9.35 11.59 -2.85
CA TYR A 88 8.87 12.73 -3.60
C TYR A 88 8.22 12.29 -4.91
N ASP A 89 8.90 11.46 -5.71
CA ASP A 89 8.39 11.00 -7.00
C ASP A 89 7.10 10.18 -6.85
N ARG A 90 6.99 9.40 -5.77
CA ARG A 90 5.84 8.53 -5.54
C ARG A 90 4.60 9.24 -4.98
N PHE A 91 4.81 10.28 -4.16
CA PHE A 91 3.74 10.91 -3.40
C PHE A 91 3.57 12.40 -3.69
N TYR A 92 4.24 12.94 -4.70
CA TYR A 92 4.20 14.37 -5.03
C TYR A 92 2.77 14.93 -5.12
N ASP A 93 1.89 14.23 -5.83
CA ASP A 93 0.51 14.65 -6.06
C ASP A 93 -0.38 14.58 -4.80
N LYS A 94 0.10 13.86 -3.78
CA LYS A 94 -0.66 13.55 -2.55
C LYS A 94 -0.13 14.27 -1.32
N LEU A 95 1.04 14.91 -1.43
CA LEU A 95 1.67 15.68 -0.36
C LEU A 95 1.20 17.13 -0.40
N SER A 96 0.79 17.67 0.74
CA SER A 96 0.56 19.12 0.89
C SER A 96 1.88 19.87 1.04
N GLU A 97 1.87 21.19 0.79
CA GLU A 97 3.07 22.04 0.94
C GLU A 97 3.70 21.92 2.34
N ASN A 98 2.89 21.89 3.39
CA ASN A 98 3.39 21.72 4.76
C ASN A 98 4.06 20.35 4.97
N GLN A 99 3.56 19.31 4.33
CA GLN A 99 4.16 17.97 4.41
C GLN A 99 5.45 17.88 3.61
N LEU A 100 5.55 18.61 2.49
CA LEU A 100 6.80 18.75 1.73
C LEU A 100 7.88 19.45 2.56
N ASP A 101 7.54 20.52 3.27
CA ASP A 101 8.46 21.21 4.17
C ASP A 101 8.91 20.31 5.33
N GLN A 102 8.00 19.51 5.89
CA GLN A 102 8.33 18.51 6.90
C GLN A 102 9.27 17.44 6.34
N LEU A 103 9.03 16.96 5.12
CA LEU A 103 9.91 15.98 4.45
C LEU A 103 11.31 16.56 4.25
N LEU A 104 11.42 17.82 3.80
CA LEU A 104 12.70 18.51 3.66
C LEU A 104 13.41 18.67 5.00
N THR A 105 12.67 18.95 6.06
CA THR A 105 13.22 19.01 7.42
C THR A 105 13.76 17.66 7.90
N LEU A 106 13.07 16.56 7.58
CA LEU A 106 13.56 15.21 7.85
C LEU A 106 14.86 14.90 7.10
N VAL A 107 14.96 15.34 5.85
CA VAL A 107 16.15 15.15 5.00
C VAL A 107 17.35 15.93 5.53
N HIS A 108 17.15 17.15 6.00
CA HIS A 108 18.24 18.01 6.49
C HIS A 108 18.67 17.73 7.93
N GLY A 109 18.12 16.69 8.57
CA GLY A 109 18.59 16.20 9.87
C GLY A 109 18.27 17.09 11.08
N GLN A 110 17.49 18.15 10.91
CA GLN A 110 17.13 19.05 12.03
C GLN A 110 16.01 18.50 12.92
N GLY A 111 15.37 17.40 12.53
CA GLY A 111 14.23 16.80 13.24
C GLY A 111 14.52 15.51 14.01
N PHE A 112 15.69 14.93 13.89
CA PHE A 112 16.05 13.73 14.64
C PHE A 112 16.62 14.07 16.02
N SER A 113 15.74 14.43 16.95
CA SER A 113 16.10 14.38 18.36
C SER A 113 16.31 12.91 18.75
N SER A 114 17.56 12.57 19.04
CA SER A 114 18.02 11.23 19.43
C SER A 114 17.44 10.71 20.76
N ASN A 115 16.44 11.37 21.32
CA ASN A 115 15.90 11.10 22.66
C ASN A 115 14.52 10.41 22.66
N ARG A 116 13.99 9.95 21.51
CA ARG A 116 12.78 9.14 21.54
C ARG A 116 13.14 7.66 21.56
N PRO A 117 12.76 6.89 22.60
CA PRO A 117 13.10 5.48 22.74
C PRO A 117 12.52 4.58 21.65
N ASP A 118 11.54 5.05 20.89
CA ASP A 118 10.90 4.36 19.78
C ASP A 118 11.67 4.52 18.46
N GLN A 119 12.61 5.44 18.43
CA GLN A 119 13.57 5.58 17.32
C GLN A 119 14.78 4.66 17.58
N VAL A 120 14.53 3.37 17.65
CA VAL A 120 15.61 2.43 17.39
C VAL A 120 16.10 2.76 15.99
N ASN A 121 17.31 3.25 15.90
CA ASN A 121 18.00 3.54 14.63
C ASN A 121 18.10 2.25 13.82
N TYR A 122 17.01 1.84 13.19
CA TYR A 122 16.99 0.66 12.32
C TYR A 122 17.86 0.84 11.08
N SER A 123 18.15 2.07 10.68
CA SER A 123 19.21 2.34 9.71
C SER A 123 20.57 1.81 10.16
N GLN A 124 20.87 1.85 11.46
CA GLN A 124 22.09 1.25 11.99
C GLN A 124 22.03 -0.29 12.07
N VAL A 125 20.84 -0.89 12.20
CA VAL A 125 20.69 -2.36 12.28
C VAL A 125 20.76 -2.99 10.89
N VAL A 126 20.19 -2.37 9.87
CA VAL A 126 20.16 -2.87 8.50
C VAL A 126 21.53 -2.71 7.79
N TYR A 127 22.31 -1.71 8.19
CA TYR A 127 23.64 -1.44 7.62
C TYR A 127 24.80 -1.71 8.58
N LYS A 128 24.61 -2.57 9.59
CA LYS A 128 25.64 -2.92 10.57
C LYS A 128 26.90 -3.54 9.94
N ASP A 129 26.81 -4.09 8.73
CA ASP A 129 27.94 -4.58 7.96
C ASP A 129 28.66 -3.48 7.14
N ARG A 130 28.08 -2.29 7.05
CA ARG A 130 28.77 -1.09 6.61
C ARG A 130 28.81 -0.12 7.78
N LEU A 131 29.79 -0.28 8.63
CA LEU A 131 30.25 0.74 9.57
C LEU A 131 30.76 1.94 8.75
N ILE A 132 29.84 2.73 8.23
CA ILE A 132 30.15 4.07 7.73
C ILE A 132 30.31 4.89 9.00
N SER A 133 31.53 5.25 9.29
CA SER A 133 31.88 6.11 10.40
C SER A 133 31.13 7.43 10.24
N THR A 134 30.28 7.76 11.20
CA THR A 134 29.52 9.03 11.25
C THR A 134 30.41 10.25 11.47
N THR A 135 31.71 10.12 11.30
CA THR A 135 32.72 11.19 11.49
C THR A 135 33.22 11.79 10.17
N ASP A 136 32.84 11.25 9.03
CA ASP A 136 33.20 11.83 7.74
C ASP A 136 32.13 12.81 7.25
N PRO A 137 32.42 14.12 7.15
CA PRO A 137 31.44 15.10 6.67
C PRO A 137 31.00 14.88 5.21
N ASP A 138 31.74 14.10 4.43
CA ASP A 138 31.37 13.71 3.06
C ASP A 138 30.38 12.53 3.00
N ASP A 139 30.24 11.75 4.06
CA ASP A 139 29.27 10.64 4.17
C ASP A 139 27.83 11.09 4.41
N SER A 140 27.63 12.36 4.73
CA SER A 140 26.27 12.94 4.92
C SER A 140 25.45 12.98 3.63
N PHE A 141 26.06 12.70 2.47
CA PHE A 141 25.39 12.67 1.16
C PHE A 141 24.94 11.27 0.72
N MET A 142 25.34 10.21 1.40
CA MET A 142 24.81 8.86 1.18
C MET A 142 23.43 8.77 1.83
N GLY A 143 22.47 9.18 1.07
CA GLY A 143 21.03 9.22 1.25
C GLY A 143 20.47 8.62 2.55
N GLN A 144 20.09 9.47 3.48
CA GLN A 144 19.26 9.05 4.61
C GLN A 144 17.99 8.37 4.07
N LEU A 145 17.87 7.06 4.29
CA LEU A 145 16.64 6.36 3.98
C LEU A 145 15.60 6.69 5.04
N ILE A 146 14.42 7.04 4.60
CA ILE A 146 13.28 7.33 5.45
C ILE A 146 12.41 6.09 5.55
N ASN A 147 12.00 5.73 6.76
CA ASN A 147 11.06 4.64 6.96
C ASN A 147 9.66 5.07 6.51
N VAL A 148 9.09 4.29 5.62
CA VAL A 148 7.73 4.45 5.13
C VAL A 148 6.94 3.21 5.55
N TRP A 149 5.81 3.43 6.21
CA TRP A 149 4.90 2.38 6.61
C TRP A 149 3.70 2.41 5.66
N HIS A 150 3.42 1.28 5.04
CA HIS A 150 2.23 1.06 4.24
C HIS A 150 1.29 0.14 5.00
N ALA A 151 0.09 0.61 5.27
CA ALA A 151 -0.95 -0.12 5.97
C ALA A 151 -2.13 -0.36 5.05
N CYS A 152 -2.70 -1.57 5.11
CA CYS A 152 -3.98 -1.88 4.53
C CYS A 152 -4.89 -2.43 5.63
N TRP A 153 -6.16 -2.04 5.62
CA TRP A 153 -7.13 -2.52 6.60
C TRP A 153 -8.52 -2.61 6.02
N LYS A 154 -9.31 -3.54 6.56
CA LYS A 154 -10.72 -3.69 6.22
C LYS A 154 -11.55 -2.69 7.02
N SER A 155 -12.52 -2.09 6.37
CA SER A 155 -13.55 -1.24 6.96
C SER A 155 -14.91 -1.65 6.41
N TYR A 156 -15.97 -1.14 6.99
CA TYR A 156 -17.33 -1.40 6.52
C TYR A 156 -17.92 -0.13 5.93
N LYS A 157 -18.47 -0.28 4.72
CA LYS A 157 -19.21 0.77 4.03
C LYS A 157 -20.66 0.34 3.92
N LYS A 158 -21.56 1.25 4.25
CA LYS A 158 -22.98 1.03 4.10
C LYS A 158 -23.41 1.38 2.69
N ILE A 159 -23.99 0.41 1.97
CA ILE A 159 -24.50 0.57 0.61
C ILE A 159 -25.98 0.28 0.61
N GLY A 160 -26.77 1.14 -0.06
CA GLY A 160 -28.18 0.92 -0.28
C GLY A 160 -28.44 0.34 -1.66
N PHE A 161 -29.22 -0.72 -1.73
CA PHE A 161 -29.76 -1.24 -2.97
C PHE A 161 -31.12 -0.58 -3.21
N LEU A 162 -31.14 0.38 -4.13
CA LEU A 162 -32.32 1.11 -4.51
C LEU A 162 -33.12 0.31 -5.53
N THR A 163 -34.33 -0.05 -5.20
CA THR A 163 -35.28 -0.68 -6.14
C THR A 163 -36.31 0.36 -6.57
N LYS A 164 -36.34 0.64 -7.86
CA LYS A 164 -37.32 1.54 -8.48
C LYS A 164 -38.02 0.86 -9.66
N THR A 165 -39.26 1.25 -9.93
CA THR A 165 -40.01 0.77 -11.09
C THR A 165 -39.94 1.83 -12.17
N ASP A 166 -39.52 1.46 -13.37
CA ASP A 166 -39.51 2.34 -14.54
C ASP A 166 -40.92 2.60 -15.04
N GLU A 167 -41.11 3.62 -15.88
CA GLU A 167 -42.40 3.96 -16.52
C GLU A 167 -42.98 2.79 -17.34
N ALA A 168 -42.14 1.87 -17.79
CA ALA A 168 -42.54 0.64 -18.49
C ALA A 168 -42.93 -0.52 -17.54
N GLY A 169 -42.87 -0.34 -16.20
CA GLY A 169 -43.17 -1.37 -15.21
C GLY A 169 -42.01 -2.34 -14.92
N ASN A 170 -40.81 -2.07 -15.41
CA ASN A 170 -39.63 -2.88 -15.13
C ASN A 170 -38.99 -2.47 -13.80
N ILE A 171 -38.51 -3.46 -13.05
CA ILE A 171 -37.78 -3.23 -11.82
C ILE A 171 -36.29 -2.95 -12.17
N ILE A 172 -35.79 -1.80 -11.76
CA ILE A 172 -34.40 -1.41 -11.89
C ILE A 172 -33.80 -1.38 -10.49
N THR A 173 -32.64 -2.04 -10.32
CA THR A 173 -31.86 -1.99 -9.08
C THR A 173 -30.60 -1.16 -9.31
N ASP A 174 -30.42 -0.14 -8.48
CA ASP A 174 -29.28 0.77 -8.49
C ASP A 174 -28.57 0.72 -7.13
N THR A 175 -27.30 1.11 -7.06
CA THR A 175 -26.59 1.22 -5.79
C THR A 175 -26.47 2.68 -5.38
N VAL A 176 -26.79 2.96 -4.11
CA VAL A 176 -26.75 4.31 -3.53
C VAL A 176 -25.92 4.31 -2.24
N ASP A 177 -25.35 5.44 -1.92
CA ASP A 177 -24.59 5.66 -0.69
C ASP A 177 -25.48 6.18 0.46
N GLU A 178 -24.92 6.29 1.67
CA GLU A 178 -25.65 6.73 2.87
C GLU A 178 -26.31 8.12 2.75
N THR A 179 -25.84 8.94 1.82
CA THR A 179 -26.36 10.32 1.65
C THR A 179 -27.63 10.38 0.85
N TYR A 180 -27.99 9.28 0.18
CA TYR A 180 -29.18 9.21 -0.66
C TYR A 180 -30.46 9.18 0.17
N LYS A 181 -31.43 9.99 -0.21
CA LYS A 181 -32.76 10.03 0.39
C LYS A 181 -33.80 9.48 -0.60
N ALA A 182 -34.48 8.42 -0.20
CA ALA A 182 -35.52 7.82 -1.01
C ALA A 182 -36.64 8.82 -1.35
N ILE A 183 -37.10 8.75 -2.58
CA ILE A 183 -38.24 9.49 -3.09
C ILE A 183 -39.48 8.57 -3.01
N ASP A 184 -40.70 9.15 -3.03
CA ASP A 184 -41.94 8.38 -2.97
C ASP A 184 -42.00 7.31 -4.09
N GLY A 185 -42.17 6.05 -3.69
CA GLY A 185 -42.21 4.90 -4.58
C GLY A 185 -40.87 4.13 -4.74
N GLU A 186 -39.83 4.58 -4.10
CA GLU A 186 -38.52 3.89 -4.06
C GLU A 186 -38.39 3.08 -2.77
N GLN A 187 -37.76 1.91 -2.88
CA GLN A 187 -37.42 1.08 -1.73
C GLN A 187 -35.88 0.93 -1.68
N ILE A 188 -35.31 1.15 -0.49
CA ILE A 188 -33.87 0.99 -0.26
C ILE A 188 -33.65 -0.11 0.77
N GLU A 189 -32.89 -1.12 0.39
CA GLU A 189 -32.36 -2.14 1.30
C GLU A 189 -30.91 -1.82 1.62
N TRP A 190 -30.59 -1.61 2.89
CA TRP A 190 -29.25 -1.24 3.33
C TRP A 190 -28.46 -2.47 3.74
N ASP A 191 -27.23 -2.59 3.23
CA ASP A 191 -26.31 -3.66 3.58
C ASP A 191 -24.92 -3.09 3.91
N TRP A 192 -24.13 -3.85 4.67
CA TRP A 192 -22.77 -3.51 5.02
C TRP A 192 -21.80 -4.32 4.16
N VAL A 193 -21.02 -3.63 3.34
CA VAL A 193 -20.02 -4.24 2.45
C VAL A 193 -18.64 -3.94 2.99
N ILE A 194 -17.74 -4.94 2.92
CA ILE A 194 -16.34 -4.75 3.29
C ILE A 194 -15.67 -3.89 2.22
N GLU A 195 -15.01 -2.83 2.65
CA GLU A 195 -14.18 -1.96 1.85
C GLU A 195 -12.75 -2.01 2.38
N VAL A 196 -11.78 -2.23 1.50
CA VAL A 196 -10.37 -2.24 1.89
C VAL A 196 -9.81 -0.83 1.71
N TRP A 197 -9.12 -0.35 2.74
CA TRP A 197 -8.44 0.93 2.76
C TRP A 197 -6.93 0.74 2.76
N GLU A 198 -6.21 1.65 2.14
CA GLU A 198 -4.77 1.75 2.23
C GLU A 198 -4.34 3.13 2.72
N GLY A 199 -3.14 3.21 3.27
CA GLY A 199 -2.56 4.47 3.68
C GLY A 199 -1.07 4.33 3.94
N TYR A 200 -0.35 5.45 3.83
CA TYR A 200 1.08 5.51 4.04
C TYR A 200 1.42 6.50 5.15
N ARG A 201 2.39 6.11 5.99
CA ARG A 201 3.00 6.99 6.97
C ARG A 201 4.48 7.14 6.66
N ILE A 202 4.92 8.34 6.37
CA ILE A 202 6.30 8.69 6.06
C ILE A 202 6.94 9.25 7.34
N GLY A 203 8.03 8.64 7.78
CA GLY A 203 8.63 8.99 9.07
C GLY A 203 7.67 8.78 10.24
N ASN A 204 7.51 9.79 11.09
CA ASN A 204 6.68 9.69 12.29
C ASN A 204 5.28 10.31 12.13
N ASP A 205 5.18 11.41 11.40
CA ASP A 205 4.00 12.29 11.50
C ASP A 205 3.36 12.65 10.15
N ILE A 206 3.92 12.19 9.02
CA ILE A 206 3.39 12.51 7.68
C ILE A 206 2.51 11.35 7.20
N TYR A 207 1.20 11.59 7.11
CA TYR A 207 0.24 10.61 6.60
C TYR A 207 -0.22 11.03 5.21
N VAL A 208 -0.15 10.09 4.25
CA VAL A 208 -0.49 10.35 2.85
C VAL A 208 -1.29 9.19 2.25
N ALA A 209 -2.03 9.49 1.20
CA ALA A 209 -2.75 8.50 0.39
C ALA A 209 -3.65 7.57 1.22
N ILE A 210 -4.36 8.12 2.21
CA ILE A 210 -5.39 7.37 2.94
C ILE A 210 -6.63 7.35 2.06
N GLN A 211 -6.89 6.21 1.43
CA GLN A 211 -7.96 6.07 0.43
C GLN A 211 -8.47 4.63 0.39
N PRO A 212 -9.72 4.41 -0.05
CA PRO A 212 -10.17 3.07 -0.38
C PRO A 212 -9.37 2.53 -1.57
N VAL A 213 -9.09 1.23 -1.56
CA VAL A 213 -8.43 0.54 -2.67
C VAL A 213 -9.46 0.32 -3.77
N GLU A 214 -9.23 0.89 -4.95
CA GLU A 214 -10.03 0.64 -6.14
C GLU A 214 -9.45 -0.57 -6.88
N TYR A 215 -10.29 -1.58 -7.17
CA TYR A 215 -9.95 -2.78 -7.93
C TYR A 215 -10.35 -2.65 -9.39
#